data_d79c3c29b0447046e79706f469449356
#
_entry.id   d79c3c29b0447046e79706f469449356
#
_cell.length_a   1.000
_cell.length_b   1.000
_cell.length_c   1.000
_cell.angle_alpha   90.00
_cell.angle_beta   90.00
_cell.angle_gamma   90.00
#
_symmetry.space_group_name_H-M   'P 1'
#
loop_
_entity.id
_entity.type
_entity.pdbx_description
1 polymer ?
#
loop_
_entity_poly.entity_id
_entity_poly.type
_entity_poly.pdbx_seq_one_letter_code
_entity_poly.pdbx_strand_id
1 'polypeptide(L)'
;MMIVLSGMIGAGKSSLTNILAEHLGTQAFYEQVDDNPVLPLFYANPKKYAFLLQIYFLNKRFASIKRALADDNNVLDRSIYEDALFFHMNAEMGRATEQEVQVYDELLDNMMEELPYAAHKKAPDLLIHLVISYDKMLAHIQKRGRPYEQPQNDASLVDYYHNLLDRYQQWYQDYHYGPKMQIDCDKYDFVDNLADRQAVLRIIDKKLQERKTLDN
;
A
#
# COMPACT_ATOMS: atom_id res chain seq x y z
N MET A 1 0.61 5.53 17.99
CA MET A 1 -0.45 5.41 16.93
C MET A 1 0.23 5.07 15.62
N MET A 2 -0.21 4.02 14.95
CA MET A 2 0.31 3.60 13.63
C MET A 2 -0.79 3.77 12.57
N ILE A 3 -0.55 4.63 11.59
CA ILE A 3 -1.45 4.83 10.45
C ILE A 3 -0.81 4.19 9.22
N VAL A 4 -1.61 3.46 8.45
CA VAL A 4 -1.13 2.78 7.24
C VAL A 4 -1.93 3.24 6.04
N LEU A 5 -1.24 3.60 4.95
CA LEU A 5 -1.87 3.95 3.68
C LEU A 5 -1.91 2.73 2.77
N SER A 6 -3.01 2.55 2.08
CA SER A 6 -3.19 1.52 1.06
C SER A 6 -3.81 2.09 -0.21
N GLY A 7 -3.75 1.36 -1.29
CA GLY A 7 -4.37 1.75 -2.56
C GLY A 7 -3.49 1.52 -3.78
N MET A 8 -4.07 1.79 -4.93
CA MET A 8 -3.51 1.54 -6.26
C MET A 8 -2.16 2.22 -6.49
N ILE A 9 -1.36 1.68 -7.40
CA ILE A 9 -0.21 2.36 -7.99
C ILE A 9 -0.68 3.72 -8.54
N GLY A 10 0.05 4.79 -8.26
CA GLY A 10 -0.34 6.13 -8.72
C GLY A 10 -1.43 6.84 -7.88
N ALA A 11 -1.98 6.21 -6.84
CA ALA A 11 -3.02 6.84 -5.99
C ALA A 11 -2.51 7.98 -5.09
N GLY A 12 -1.19 8.19 -4.99
CA GLY A 12 -0.62 9.28 -4.17
C GLY A 12 -0.30 8.88 -2.73
N LYS A 13 -0.18 7.59 -2.42
CA LYS A 13 0.15 7.09 -1.06
C LYS A 13 1.37 7.77 -0.45
N SER A 14 2.51 7.75 -1.14
CA SER A 14 3.77 8.33 -0.62
C SER A 14 3.64 9.83 -0.37
N SER A 15 2.89 10.55 -1.21
CA SER A 15 2.61 11.97 -1.00
C SER A 15 1.76 12.21 0.25
N LEU A 16 0.68 11.43 0.42
CA LEU A 16 -0.16 11.56 1.62
C LEU A 16 0.55 11.08 2.88
N THR A 17 1.43 10.06 2.79
CA THR A 17 2.29 9.62 3.89
C THR A 17 3.15 10.77 4.41
N ASN A 18 3.80 11.52 3.51
CA ASN A 18 4.61 12.69 3.88
C ASN A 18 3.75 13.79 4.51
N ILE A 19 2.67 14.19 3.82
CA ILE A 19 1.76 15.24 4.26
C ILE A 19 1.19 14.93 5.66
N LEU A 20 0.78 13.68 5.88
CA LEU A 20 0.18 13.24 7.13
C LEU A 20 1.22 13.15 8.26
N ALA A 21 2.42 12.66 7.96
CA ALA A 21 3.50 12.60 8.94
C ALA A 21 3.93 14.01 9.41
N GLU A 22 4.05 14.96 8.48
CA GLU A 22 4.32 16.37 8.82
C GLU A 22 3.18 16.98 9.66
N HIS A 23 1.91 16.74 9.27
CA HIS A 23 0.74 17.23 9.99
C HIS A 23 0.64 16.71 11.42
N LEU A 24 0.96 15.43 11.63
CA LEU A 24 0.89 14.77 12.94
C LEU A 24 2.18 14.92 13.77
N GLY A 25 3.25 15.50 13.20
CA GLY A 25 4.55 15.61 13.85
C GLY A 25 5.18 14.25 14.13
N THR A 26 5.08 13.31 13.18
CA THR A 26 5.51 11.92 13.33
C THR A 26 6.43 11.47 12.20
N GLN A 27 6.91 10.21 12.26
CA GLN A 27 7.81 9.65 11.26
C GLN A 27 7.06 8.98 10.12
N ALA A 28 7.50 9.24 8.87
CA ALA A 28 7.05 8.57 7.67
C ALA A 28 7.94 7.38 7.33
N PHE A 29 7.32 6.24 6.96
CA PHE A 29 8.00 5.06 6.45
C PHE A 29 7.51 4.78 5.03
N TYR A 30 8.43 4.88 4.06
CA TYR A 30 8.11 4.71 2.64
C TYR A 30 8.38 3.31 2.14
N GLU A 31 7.60 2.90 1.12
CA GLU A 31 7.92 1.72 0.32
C GLU A 31 9.22 1.97 -0.48
N GLN A 32 10.15 1.04 -0.38
CA GLN A 32 11.43 1.13 -1.11
C GLN A 32 11.25 0.64 -2.56
N VAL A 33 10.83 1.53 -3.44
CA VAL A 33 10.56 1.23 -4.86
C VAL A 33 11.74 1.64 -5.74
N ASP A 34 12.32 2.81 -5.51
CA ASP A 34 13.32 3.40 -6.42
C ASP A 34 14.66 2.64 -6.41
N ASP A 35 15.06 2.08 -5.26
CA ASP A 35 16.26 1.25 -5.12
C ASP A 35 15.97 -0.26 -5.23
N ASN A 36 14.79 -0.63 -5.75
CA ASN A 36 14.40 -2.04 -5.86
C ASN A 36 15.05 -2.69 -7.09
N PRO A 37 16.06 -3.57 -6.94
CA PRO A 37 16.76 -4.17 -8.07
C PRO A 37 15.92 -5.22 -8.81
N VAL A 38 14.82 -5.70 -8.20
CA VAL A 38 13.97 -6.77 -8.74
C VAL A 38 12.81 -6.19 -9.56
N LEU A 39 12.37 -4.98 -9.25
CA LEU A 39 11.18 -4.39 -9.89
C LEU A 39 11.32 -4.25 -11.41
N PRO A 40 12.43 -3.73 -11.98
CA PRO A 40 12.63 -3.72 -13.43
C PRO A 40 12.68 -5.12 -14.06
N LEU A 41 13.24 -6.10 -13.34
CA LEU A 41 13.29 -7.50 -13.80
C LEU A 41 11.89 -8.12 -13.87
N PHE A 42 11.04 -7.81 -12.89
CA PHE A 42 9.65 -8.25 -12.88
C PHE A 42 8.88 -7.71 -14.09
N TYR A 43 8.98 -6.42 -14.37
CA TYR A 43 8.31 -5.86 -15.55
C TYR A 43 8.84 -6.42 -16.86
N ALA A 44 10.13 -6.75 -16.95
CA ALA A 44 10.72 -7.38 -18.13
C ALA A 44 10.31 -8.87 -18.29
N ASN A 45 10.11 -9.59 -17.20
CA ASN A 45 9.67 -11.01 -17.22
C ASN A 45 8.91 -11.35 -15.94
N PRO A 46 7.59 -11.01 -15.90
CA PRO A 46 6.78 -11.21 -14.69
C PRO A 46 6.74 -12.67 -14.21
N LYS A 47 6.65 -13.62 -15.15
CA LYS A 47 6.58 -15.06 -14.83
C LYS A 47 7.83 -15.59 -14.12
N LYS A 48 8.99 -15.01 -14.42
CA LYS A 48 10.26 -15.43 -13.80
C LYS A 48 10.50 -14.77 -12.45
N TYR A 49 10.02 -13.55 -12.28
CA TYR A 49 10.44 -12.71 -11.16
C TYR A 49 9.32 -12.32 -10.20
N ALA A 50 8.06 -12.79 -10.42
CA ALA A 50 6.94 -12.46 -9.54
C ALA A 50 7.20 -12.89 -8.09
N PHE A 51 7.58 -14.13 -7.87
CA PHE A 51 7.90 -14.65 -6.52
C PHE A 51 9.06 -13.89 -5.88
N LEU A 52 10.17 -13.70 -6.59
CA LEU A 52 11.33 -12.98 -6.06
C LEU A 52 10.98 -11.54 -5.69
N LEU A 53 10.17 -10.86 -6.50
CA LEU A 53 9.72 -9.49 -6.22
C LEU A 53 8.89 -9.45 -4.95
N GLN A 54 7.96 -10.37 -4.76
CA GLN A 54 7.10 -10.38 -3.59
C GLN A 54 7.87 -10.72 -2.30
N ILE A 55 8.82 -11.66 -2.36
CA ILE A 55 9.71 -11.92 -1.22
C ILE A 55 10.56 -10.68 -0.88
N TYR A 56 11.04 -9.95 -1.90
CA TYR A 56 11.77 -8.70 -1.67
C TYR A 56 10.90 -7.66 -0.95
N PHE A 57 9.69 -7.41 -1.45
CA PHE A 57 8.77 -6.46 -0.83
C PHE A 57 8.38 -6.88 0.59
N LEU A 58 8.01 -8.13 0.80
CA LEU A 58 7.64 -8.67 2.10
C LEU A 58 8.76 -8.46 3.13
N ASN A 59 10.00 -8.81 2.78
CA ASN A 59 11.16 -8.61 3.65
C ASN A 59 11.39 -7.12 4.00
N LYS A 60 11.32 -6.23 3.00
CA LYS A 60 11.53 -4.79 3.21
C LYS A 60 10.41 -4.18 4.06
N ARG A 61 9.17 -4.59 3.83
CA ARG A 61 8.01 -4.13 4.58
C ARG A 61 8.05 -4.59 6.02
N PHE A 62 8.35 -5.86 6.25
CA PHE A 62 8.51 -6.40 7.60
C PHE A 62 9.61 -5.66 8.39
N ALA A 63 10.75 -5.37 7.75
CA ALA A 63 11.80 -4.55 8.35
C ALA A 63 11.32 -3.12 8.68
N SER A 64 10.48 -2.52 7.82
CA SER A 64 9.90 -1.18 8.07
C SER A 64 8.90 -1.21 9.22
N ILE A 65 8.05 -2.22 9.29
CA ILE A 65 7.10 -2.41 10.40
C ILE A 65 7.85 -2.56 11.73
N LYS A 66 8.88 -3.40 11.79
CA LYS A 66 9.69 -3.56 13.01
C LYS A 66 10.31 -2.23 13.47
N ARG A 67 10.76 -1.38 12.56
CA ARG A 67 11.27 -0.05 12.91
C ARG A 67 10.16 0.89 13.39
N ALA A 68 9.01 0.86 12.71
CA ALA A 68 7.86 1.68 13.07
C ALA A 68 7.28 1.31 14.44
N LEU A 69 7.37 0.04 14.85
CA LEU A 69 6.91 -0.44 16.16
C LEU A 69 7.82 -0.03 17.32
N ALA A 70 9.06 0.41 17.04
CA ALA A 70 9.96 0.92 18.08
C ALA A 70 9.53 2.29 18.62
N ASP A 71 8.63 2.99 17.90
CA ASP A 71 8.09 4.29 18.29
C ASP A 71 6.60 4.34 17.91
N ASP A 72 5.73 4.62 18.88
CA ASP A 72 4.26 4.46 18.76
C ASP A 72 3.54 5.50 17.89
N ASN A 73 4.24 6.31 17.09
CA ASN A 73 3.62 7.38 16.33
C ASN A 73 4.19 7.45 14.90
N ASN A 74 3.57 6.72 13.97
CA ASN A 74 4.13 6.55 12.64
C ASN A 74 3.07 6.49 11.53
N VAL A 75 3.47 6.90 10.31
CA VAL A 75 2.69 6.74 9.09
C VAL A 75 3.48 5.87 8.10
N LEU A 76 2.87 4.78 7.64
CA LEU A 76 3.48 3.82 6.72
C LEU A 76 2.84 3.91 5.33
N ASP A 77 3.68 4.00 4.31
CA ASP A 77 3.27 3.84 2.91
C ASP A 77 3.13 2.35 2.60
N ARG A 78 1.92 1.90 2.42
CA ARG A 78 1.48 0.55 2.12
C ARG A 78 1.40 -0.40 3.34
N SER A 79 0.39 -1.25 3.30
CA SER A 79 0.10 -2.26 4.31
C SER A 79 0.74 -3.60 3.96
N ILE A 80 1.19 -4.35 4.97
CA ILE A 80 1.62 -5.75 4.79
C ILE A 80 0.44 -6.63 4.38
N TYR A 81 -0.77 -6.29 4.77
CA TYR A 81 -1.99 -7.04 4.42
C TYR A 81 -2.36 -6.92 2.94
N GLU A 82 -1.84 -5.93 2.20
CA GLU A 82 -2.06 -5.83 0.76
C GLU A 82 -0.95 -6.49 -0.08
N ASP A 83 0.15 -6.95 0.53
CA ASP A 83 1.21 -7.63 -0.21
C ASP A 83 0.73 -8.95 -0.82
N ALA A 84 -0.04 -9.74 -0.09
CA ALA A 84 -0.65 -10.97 -0.57
C ALA A 84 -1.56 -10.73 -1.79
N LEU A 85 -2.31 -9.60 -1.82
CA LEU A 85 -3.15 -9.21 -2.96
C LEU A 85 -2.37 -9.21 -4.29
N PHE A 86 -1.19 -8.59 -4.29
CA PHE A 86 -0.36 -8.52 -5.50
C PHE A 86 0.15 -9.89 -5.93
N PHE A 87 0.54 -10.72 -4.97
CA PHE A 87 1.10 -12.02 -5.30
C PHE A 87 0.05 -13.01 -5.76
N HIS A 88 -1.11 -13.07 -5.08
CA HIS A 88 -2.24 -13.91 -5.51
C HIS A 88 -2.74 -13.50 -6.89
N MET A 89 -2.85 -12.20 -7.18
CA MET A 89 -3.19 -11.73 -8.52
C MET A 89 -2.18 -12.20 -9.58
N ASN A 90 -0.88 -12.10 -9.29
CA ASN A 90 0.15 -12.58 -10.22
C ASN A 90 0.08 -14.09 -10.43
N ALA A 91 -0.24 -14.86 -9.40
CA ALA A 91 -0.43 -16.31 -9.51
C ALA A 91 -1.63 -16.66 -10.41
N GLU A 92 -2.79 -16.02 -10.22
CA GLU A 92 -3.96 -16.21 -11.07
C GLU A 92 -3.73 -15.78 -12.52
N MET A 93 -2.84 -14.81 -12.75
CA MET A 93 -2.37 -14.44 -14.10
C MET A 93 -1.33 -15.45 -14.67
N GLY A 94 -1.07 -16.57 -13.98
CA GLY A 94 -0.09 -17.59 -14.39
C GLY A 94 1.36 -17.13 -14.28
N ARG A 95 1.65 -16.16 -13.41
CA ARG A 95 2.99 -15.59 -13.20
C ARG A 95 3.71 -16.21 -11.99
N ALA A 96 3.01 -17.01 -11.20
CA ALA A 96 3.55 -17.78 -10.08
C ALA A 96 2.86 -19.14 -9.99
N THR A 97 3.52 -20.11 -9.38
CA THR A 97 2.99 -21.45 -9.14
C THR A 97 2.22 -21.52 -7.81
N GLU A 98 1.37 -22.52 -7.65
CA GLU A 98 0.67 -22.78 -6.38
C GLU A 98 1.65 -23.02 -5.23
N GLN A 99 2.77 -23.69 -5.47
CA GLN A 99 3.80 -23.93 -4.48
C GLN A 99 4.48 -22.62 -4.03
N GLU A 100 4.74 -21.69 -4.95
CA GLU A 100 5.30 -20.38 -4.60
C GLU A 100 4.32 -19.55 -3.77
N VAL A 101 3.02 -19.64 -4.08
CA VAL A 101 1.96 -18.98 -3.29
C VAL A 101 1.91 -19.56 -1.88
N GLN A 102 1.89 -20.87 -1.74
CA GLN A 102 1.87 -21.53 -0.44
C GLN A 102 3.07 -21.14 0.43
N VAL A 103 4.28 -21.19 -0.14
CA VAL A 103 5.51 -20.79 0.58
C VAL A 103 5.48 -19.32 0.99
N TYR A 104 4.92 -18.44 0.14
CA TYR A 104 4.77 -17.03 0.45
C TYR A 104 3.79 -16.81 1.61
N ASP A 105 2.62 -17.44 1.57
CA ASP A 105 1.59 -17.29 2.59
C ASP A 105 2.08 -17.82 3.95
N GLU A 106 2.73 -18.99 3.98
CA GLU A 106 3.36 -19.54 5.18
C GLU A 106 4.42 -18.58 5.76
N LEU A 107 5.24 -17.96 4.90
CA LEU A 107 6.24 -17.00 5.33
C LEU A 107 5.59 -15.73 5.90
N LEU A 108 4.54 -15.21 5.24
CA LEU A 108 3.78 -14.05 5.72
C LEU A 108 3.17 -14.33 7.08
N ASP A 109 2.52 -15.48 7.25
CA ASP A 109 1.89 -15.88 8.51
C ASP A 109 2.91 -15.97 9.64
N ASN A 110 4.06 -16.64 9.41
CA ASN A 110 5.14 -16.72 10.38
C ASN A 110 5.68 -15.32 10.76
N MET A 111 5.87 -14.43 9.78
CA MET A 111 6.29 -13.05 10.04
C MET A 111 5.25 -12.29 10.87
N MET A 112 3.97 -12.50 10.60
CA MET A 112 2.88 -11.85 11.35
C MET A 112 2.74 -12.40 12.76
N GLU A 113 3.06 -13.66 13.00
CA GLU A 113 3.10 -14.25 14.35
C GLU A 113 4.21 -13.67 15.21
N GLU A 114 5.36 -13.34 14.63
CA GLU A 114 6.50 -12.75 15.33
C GLU A 114 6.31 -11.26 15.72
N LEU A 115 5.41 -10.52 15.04
CA LEU A 115 5.15 -9.11 15.33
C LEU A 115 4.57 -8.83 16.73
N PRO A 116 3.81 -9.72 17.41
CA PRO A 116 3.17 -9.43 18.69
C PRO A 116 4.12 -9.27 19.87
N TYR A 117 5.29 -9.87 19.82
CA TYR A 117 6.28 -9.70 20.87
C TYR A 117 6.86 -8.28 20.90
N ALA A 118 6.74 -7.55 19.78
CA ALA A 118 7.17 -6.17 19.65
C ALA A 118 6.01 -5.16 19.79
N ALA A 119 4.75 -5.60 19.64
CA ALA A 119 3.59 -4.71 19.71
C ALA A 119 2.37 -5.42 20.29
N HIS A 120 1.73 -4.78 21.26
CA HIS A 120 0.41 -5.17 21.75
C HIS A 120 -0.69 -5.05 20.67
N LYS A 121 -0.38 -4.53 19.49
CA LYS A 121 -1.32 -4.34 18.36
C LYS A 121 -0.69 -4.86 17.06
N LYS A 122 -1.25 -5.95 16.52
CA LYS A 122 -0.91 -6.47 15.17
C LYS A 122 -1.46 -5.60 14.03
N ALA A 123 -2.56 -4.90 14.27
CA ALA A 123 -3.26 -4.09 13.29
C ALA A 123 -2.91 -2.60 13.41
N PRO A 124 -2.93 -1.84 12.31
CA PRO A 124 -2.80 -0.40 12.38
C PRO A 124 -3.96 0.21 13.15
N ASP A 125 -3.70 1.33 13.81
CA ASP A 125 -4.73 2.12 14.48
C ASP A 125 -5.74 2.68 13.48
N LEU A 126 -5.30 2.94 12.25
CA LEU A 126 -6.16 3.32 11.14
C LEU A 126 -5.53 2.91 9.80
N LEU A 127 -6.32 2.21 8.96
CA LEU A 127 -6.02 2.02 7.55
C LEU A 127 -6.73 3.11 6.74
N ILE A 128 -5.98 3.87 5.95
CA ILE A 128 -6.50 4.85 4.99
C ILE A 128 -6.31 4.31 3.58
N HIS A 129 -7.40 3.94 2.93
CA HIS A 129 -7.39 3.44 1.56
C HIS A 129 -7.66 4.56 0.56
N LEU A 130 -6.74 4.77 -0.38
CA LEU A 130 -6.87 5.75 -1.46
C LEU A 130 -7.59 5.12 -2.64
N VAL A 131 -8.80 5.62 -2.92
CA VAL A 131 -9.59 5.23 -4.09
C VAL A 131 -9.29 6.19 -5.23
N ILE A 132 -9.05 5.67 -6.42
CA ILE A 132 -8.74 6.46 -7.62
C ILE A 132 -9.31 5.78 -8.85
N SER A 133 -9.82 6.57 -9.82
CA SER A 133 -10.23 6.05 -11.12
C SER A 133 -9.03 5.61 -11.98
N TYR A 134 -9.29 4.73 -12.94
CA TYR A 134 -8.27 4.27 -13.87
C TYR A 134 -7.60 5.42 -14.62
N ASP A 135 -8.38 6.36 -15.13
CA ASP A 135 -7.88 7.47 -15.95
C ASP A 135 -6.97 8.40 -15.14
N LYS A 136 -7.37 8.75 -13.91
CA LYS A 136 -6.55 9.59 -13.03
C LYS A 136 -5.30 8.87 -12.55
N MET A 137 -5.41 7.60 -12.21
CA MET A 137 -4.27 6.74 -11.89
C MET A 137 -3.25 6.72 -13.03
N LEU A 138 -3.72 6.49 -14.26
CA LEU A 138 -2.87 6.45 -15.45
C LEU A 138 -2.18 7.80 -15.70
N ALA A 139 -2.90 8.90 -15.55
CA ALA A 139 -2.32 10.25 -15.65
C ALA A 139 -1.19 10.47 -14.63
N HIS A 140 -1.37 10.00 -13.38
CA HIS A 140 -0.33 10.07 -12.36
C HIS A 140 0.89 9.17 -12.69
N ILE A 141 0.66 7.96 -13.22
CA ILE A 141 1.73 7.05 -13.67
C ILE A 141 2.51 7.69 -14.81
N GLN A 142 1.82 8.31 -15.78
CA GLN A 142 2.45 9.02 -16.89
C GLN A 142 3.27 10.23 -16.39
N LYS A 143 2.72 11.05 -15.50
CA LYS A 143 3.41 12.20 -14.89
C LYS A 143 4.70 11.75 -14.15
N ARG A 144 4.66 10.60 -13.46
CA ARG A 144 5.82 10.02 -12.77
C ARG A 144 6.91 9.53 -13.74
N GLY A 145 6.54 9.04 -14.92
CA GLY A 145 7.44 8.77 -16.04
C GLY A 145 8.32 7.53 -15.92
N ARG A 146 8.06 6.57 -15.03
CA ARG A 146 8.83 5.32 -14.97
C ARG A 146 8.56 4.48 -16.23
N PRO A 147 9.60 4.16 -17.06
CA PRO A 147 9.38 3.52 -18.36
C PRO A 147 8.65 2.17 -18.31
N TYR A 148 8.93 1.36 -17.28
CA TYR A 148 8.36 0.03 -17.10
C TYR A 148 6.92 0.03 -16.57
N GLU A 149 6.38 1.18 -16.18
CA GLU A 149 5.00 1.32 -15.73
C GLU A 149 4.08 1.91 -16.82
N GLN A 150 4.60 2.21 -18.00
CA GLN A 150 3.86 2.91 -19.05
C GLN A 150 3.16 1.92 -19.99
N PRO A 151 1.80 1.90 -20.09
CA PRO A 151 1.08 1.01 -21.00
C PRO A 151 1.44 1.18 -22.47
N GLN A 152 1.92 2.36 -22.89
CA GLN A 152 2.41 2.56 -24.24
C GLN A 152 3.69 1.76 -24.56
N ASN A 153 4.44 1.35 -23.54
CA ASN A 153 5.63 0.51 -23.67
C ASN A 153 5.31 -0.98 -23.53
N ASP A 154 4.23 -1.31 -22.78
CA ASP A 154 3.77 -2.69 -22.56
C ASP A 154 2.24 -2.69 -22.43
N ALA A 155 1.55 -3.13 -23.47
CA ALA A 155 0.09 -3.18 -23.51
C ALA A 155 -0.53 -4.12 -22.46
N SER A 156 0.22 -5.11 -21.96
CA SER A 156 -0.25 -6.02 -20.92
C SER A 156 -0.51 -5.34 -19.57
N LEU A 157 0.04 -4.12 -19.37
CA LEU A 157 -0.19 -3.31 -18.18
C LEU A 157 -1.63 -2.79 -18.10
N VAL A 158 -2.34 -2.67 -19.22
CA VAL A 158 -3.76 -2.26 -19.21
C VAL A 158 -4.59 -3.26 -18.41
N ASP A 159 -4.53 -4.54 -18.79
CA ASP A 159 -5.23 -5.61 -18.09
C ASP A 159 -4.75 -5.78 -16.66
N TYR A 160 -3.44 -5.65 -16.45
CA TYR A 160 -2.85 -5.70 -15.11
C TYR A 160 -3.42 -4.63 -14.18
N TYR A 161 -3.53 -3.38 -14.64
CA TYR A 161 -4.05 -2.29 -13.84
C TYR A 161 -5.56 -2.38 -13.59
N HIS A 162 -6.35 -2.83 -14.57
CA HIS A 162 -7.78 -3.09 -14.34
C HIS A 162 -7.99 -4.20 -13.31
N ASN A 163 -7.33 -5.34 -13.48
CA ASN A 163 -7.39 -6.42 -12.50
C ASN A 163 -7.00 -5.98 -11.10
N LEU A 164 -5.98 -5.15 -10.99
CA LEU A 164 -5.52 -4.65 -9.69
C LEU A 164 -6.53 -3.70 -9.04
N LEU A 165 -7.17 -2.81 -9.81
CA LEU A 165 -8.23 -1.92 -9.31
C LEU A 165 -9.43 -2.70 -8.76
N ASP A 166 -9.91 -3.69 -9.51
CA ASP A 166 -11.05 -4.53 -9.08
C ASP A 166 -10.73 -5.29 -7.79
N ARG A 167 -9.50 -5.81 -7.67
CA ARG A 167 -9.06 -6.52 -6.47
C ARG A 167 -8.91 -5.61 -5.26
N TYR A 168 -8.45 -4.38 -5.43
CA TYR A 168 -8.38 -3.43 -4.32
C TYR A 168 -9.76 -3.11 -3.75
N GLN A 169 -10.79 -3.02 -4.59
CA GLN A 169 -12.14 -2.80 -4.13
C GLN A 169 -12.63 -3.95 -3.24
N GLN A 170 -12.44 -5.20 -3.67
CA GLN A 170 -12.80 -6.38 -2.89
C GLN A 170 -11.96 -6.49 -1.63
N TRP A 171 -10.65 -6.34 -1.75
CA TRP A 171 -9.72 -6.39 -0.61
C TRP A 171 -10.10 -5.38 0.48
N TYR A 172 -10.48 -4.17 0.11
CA TYR A 172 -10.91 -3.19 1.10
C TYR A 172 -12.20 -3.60 1.80
N GLN A 173 -13.15 -4.20 1.10
CA GLN A 173 -14.38 -4.71 1.71
C GLN A 173 -14.06 -5.80 2.73
N ASP A 174 -13.18 -6.72 2.39
CA ASP A 174 -12.81 -7.88 3.19
C ASP A 174 -11.84 -7.55 4.33
N TYR A 175 -11.17 -6.39 4.29
CA TYR A 175 -10.25 -5.98 5.34
C TYR A 175 -10.97 -5.83 6.69
N HIS A 176 -10.56 -6.63 7.67
CA HIS A 176 -11.18 -6.73 9.01
C HIS A 176 -10.17 -6.65 10.17
N TYR A 177 -8.88 -6.40 9.89
CA TYR A 177 -7.81 -6.41 10.89
C TYR A 177 -7.84 -5.18 11.81
N GLY A 178 -8.47 -4.08 11.39
CA GLY A 178 -8.57 -2.85 12.18
C GLY A 178 -9.48 -1.82 11.56
N PRO A 179 -9.61 -0.66 12.19
CA PRO A 179 -10.38 0.45 11.66
C PRO A 179 -9.87 0.89 10.30
N LYS A 180 -10.79 1.20 9.40
CA LYS A 180 -10.49 1.61 8.04
C LYS A 180 -11.32 2.81 7.61
N MET A 181 -10.79 3.58 6.64
CA MET A 181 -11.52 4.62 5.94
C MET A 181 -11.03 4.76 4.50
N GLN A 182 -11.81 5.43 3.66
CA GLN A 182 -11.43 5.74 2.28
C GLN A 182 -11.28 7.24 2.07
N ILE A 183 -10.33 7.60 1.20
CA ILE A 183 -10.19 8.95 0.63
C ILE A 183 -10.34 8.82 -0.88
N ASP A 184 -11.27 9.58 -1.43
CA ASP A 184 -11.54 9.65 -2.86
C ASP A 184 -10.56 10.63 -3.53
N CYS A 185 -9.58 10.06 -4.25
CA CYS A 185 -8.56 10.83 -4.94
C CYS A 185 -9.08 11.51 -6.22
N ASP A 186 -10.24 11.11 -6.74
CA ASP A 186 -10.86 11.82 -7.86
C ASP A 186 -11.49 13.13 -7.41
N LYS A 187 -11.99 13.13 -6.18
CA LYS A 187 -12.59 14.32 -5.54
C LYS A 187 -11.56 15.28 -4.96
N TYR A 188 -10.46 14.77 -4.42
CA TYR A 188 -9.46 15.58 -3.71
C TYR A 188 -8.09 15.48 -4.37
N ASP A 189 -7.57 16.61 -4.83
CA ASP A 189 -6.17 16.76 -5.24
C ASP A 189 -5.33 17.30 -4.07
N PHE A 190 -5.04 16.43 -3.10
CA PHE A 190 -4.30 16.83 -1.90
C PHE A 190 -2.80 17.09 -2.15
N VAL A 191 -2.29 16.78 -3.34
CA VAL A 191 -0.89 17.03 -3.71
C VAL A 191 -0.71 18.46 -4.22
N ASP A 192 -1.47 18.83 -5.23
CA ASP A 192 -1.29 20.10 -5.93
C ASP A 192 -2.31 21.18 -5.49
N ASN A 193 -3.38 20.83 -4.73
CA ASN A 193 -4.39 21.74 -4.22
C ASN A 193 -4.38 21.83 -2.68
N LEU A 194 -4.00 22.99 -2.14
CA LEU A 194 -3.91 23.21 -0.70
C LEU A 194 -5.28 23.11 0.02
N ALA A 195 -6.38 23.55 -0.61
CA ALA A 195 -7.70 23.46 -0.01
C ALA A 195 -8.17 22.02 0.13
N ASP A 196 -7.92 21.19 -0.89
CA ASP A 196 -8.21 19.76 -0.87
C ASP A 196 -7.33 19.03 0.15
N ARG A 197 -6.05 19.38 0.24
CA ARG A 197 -5.14 18.87 1.28
C ARG A 197 -5.68 19.12 2.68
N GLN A 198 -6.07 20.36 2.96
CA GLN A 198 -6.67 20.72 4.25
C GLN A 198 -8.00 19.98 4.51
N ALA A 199 -8.82 19.77 3.47
CA ALA A 199 -10.05 19.01 3.60
C ALA A 199 -9.77 17.55 3.96
N VAL A 200 -8.83 16.90 3.29
CA VAL A 200 -8.41 15.52 3.57
C VAL A 200 -7.85 15.39 5.00
N LEU A 201 -6.99 16.30 5.42
CA LEU A 201 -6.44 16.28 6.78
C LEU A 201 -7.55 16.43 7.84
N ARG A 202 -8.52 17.34 7.65
CA ARG A 202 -9.68 17.45 8.57
C ARG A 202 -10.52 16.17 8.64
N ILE A 203 -10.72 15.49 7.51
CA ILE A 203 -11.45 14.22 7.48
C ILE A 203 -10.70 13.15 8.29
N ILE A 204 -9.39 13.07 8.13
CA ILE A 204 -8.54 12.13 8.87
C ILE A 204 -8.51 12.46 10.36
N ASP A 205 -8.32 13.73 10.73
CA ASP A 205 -8.31 14.19 12.12
C ASP A 205 -9.63 13.84 12.84
N LYS A 206 -10.77 14.10 12.17
CA LYS A 206 -12.07 13.71 12.70
C LYS A 206 -12.16 12.20 12.98
N LYS A 207 -11.69 11.39 12.04
CA LYS A 207 -11.68 9.93 12.21
C LYS A 207 -10.81 9.47 13.36
N LEU A 208 -9.64 10.09 13.53
CA LEU A 208 -8.73 9.81 14.65
C LEU A 208 -9.31 10.23 16.01
N GLN A 209 -10.04 11.36 16.05
CA GLN A 209 -10.72 11.82 17.27
C GLN A 209 -11.89 10.89 17.66
N GLU A 210 -12.72 10.45 16.71
CA GLU A 210 -13.79 9.48 16.95
C GLU A 210 -13.27 8.21 17.60
N ARG A 211 -12.08 7.74 17.19
CA ARG A 211 -11.45 6.57 17.78
C ARG A 211 -11.00 6.75 19.21
N LYS A 212 -10.31 7.86 19.50
CA LYS A 212 -9.86 8.16 20.87
C LYS A 212 -11.01 8.19 21.88
N THR A 213 -12.21 8.53 21.40
CA THR A 213 -13.42 8.56 22.25
C THR A 213 -14.00 7.17 22.49
N LEU A 214 -13.72 6.18 21.61
CA LEU A 214 -14.19 4.80 21.76
C LEU A 214 -13.24 3.93 22.61
N ASP A 215 -11.95 4.33 22.70
CA ASP A 215 -10.91 3.63 23.46
C ASP A 215 -10.83 4.11 24.93
N ASN A 216 -11.60 5.16 25.33
CA ASN A 216 -11.78 5.69 26.69
C ASN A 216 -13.13 5.29 27.27
#